data_3112d722d0751b00e4822bf594a826b1
#
_entry.id   3112d722d0751b00e4822bf594a826b1
#
_cell.length_a   1.000
_cell.length_b   1.000
_cell.length_c   1.000
_cell.angle_alpha   90.00
_cell.angle_beta   90.00
_cell.angle_gamma   90.00
#
_symmetry.space_group_name_H-M   'P 1'
#
loop_
_entity.id
_entity.type
_entity.pdbx_description
1 polymer ?
#
loop_
_entity_poly.entity_id
_entity_poly.type
_entity_poly.pdbx_seq_one_letter_code
_entity_poly.pdbx_strand_id
1 'polypeptide(L)'
;MKKIIQLGLAAILAFSGASMFQACTSAIADNPTTNNIGQPKKALLVILDGWGIGDKSKSDVIYHTPTPYIDYLNANYPHAELQASGEYVGLPDGQMGNSETGHLNIGAGRVVYQDLVKINHACADNSIVENPEIKSAFGYAKTNGKSVHLMGLTSTGGIHSSFAHLLKLIDIAKTYDIENCYVHCFMDGRDTDPRSGKGFIADLQQYMDVVGVGAIASIIGRYYAMDRDKHWDRIKLAYDLLVHGKGRQVSDMVEGVQSCYDSHTEEHKNTDEFMEPLVNSNVDGCIKEGDVVIFFNFRSDRAKELTIVLTQEDMTEQGMQTIPNLQYYCMTPYDDTFTGVHILFPKDNLHNTLGEYISSKV
;
A
#
# COMPACT_ATOMS: atom_id res chain seq x y z
N MET A 1 -17.76 15.46 12.46
CA MET A 1 -17.73 15.32 10.99
C MET A 1 -18.68 14.19 10.60
N LYS A 2 -19.73 14.49 9.84
CA LYS A 2 -20.72 13.50 9.46
C LYS A 2 -20.12 12.61 8.37
N LYS A 3 -20.09 11.28 8.59
CA LYS A 3 -19.69 10.28 7.59
C LYS A 3 -20.67 10.37 6.42
N ILE A 4 -20.21 10.79 5.26
CA ILE A 4 -20.95 10.66 4.00
C ILE A 4 -20.71 9.21 3.55
N ILE A 5 -21.72 8.38 3.70
CA ILE A 5 -21.72 7.03 3.15
C ILE A 5 -22.19 7.18 1.71
N GLN A 6 -21.28 7.11 0.75
CA GLN A 6 -21.64 6.99 -0.66
C GLN A 6 -21.91 5.51 -0.95
N LEU A 7 -23.19 5.19 -1.11
CA LEU A 7 -23.66 3.90 -1.61
C LEU A 7 -23.63 3.96 -3.14
N GLY A 8 -22.82 3.17 -3.77
CA GLY A 8 -22.81 3.03 -5.24
C GLY A 8 -23.79 1.94 -5.68
N LEU A 9 -24.63 2.22 -6.65
CA LEU A 9 -25.52 1.27 -7.29
C LEU A 9 -24.83 0.76 -8.57
N ALA A 10 -24.32 -0.46 -8.56
CA ALA A 10 -24.01 -1.16 -9.80
C ALA A 10 -25.24 -1.97 -10.19
N ALA A 11 -26.09 -1.42 -11.08
CA ALA A 11 -27.21 -2.16 -11.61
C ALA A 11 -26.73 -3.17 -12.65
N ILE A 12 -26.71 -4.44 -12.29
CA ILE A 12 -26.47 -5.53 -13.25
C ILE A 12 -27.81 -5.86 -13.91
N LEU A 13 -28.03 -5.38 -15.12
CA LEU A 13 -29.22 -5.69 -15.91
C LEU A 13 -28.87 -6.77 -16.94
N ALA A 14 -29.31 -8.00 -16.68
CA ALA A 14 -29.20 -9.07 -17.65
C ALA A 14 -30.49 -9.13 -18.49
N PHE A 15 -30.41 -8.78 -19.77
CA PHE A 15 -31.49 -8.93 -20.71
C PHE A 15 -31.23 -10.10 -21.64
N SER A 16 -32.14 -11.08 -21.67
CA SER A 16 -32.17 -12.08 -22.73
C SER A 16 -33.02 -11.58 -23.90
N GLY A 17 -32.35 -11.25 -25.01
CA GLY A 17 -33.02 -10.64 -26.16
C GLY A 17 -33.73 -11.65 -27.03
N ALA A 18 -35.03 -11.48 -27.13
CA ALA A 18 -35.85 -11.58 -28.34
C ALA A 18 -37.23 -11.01 -27.99
N SER A 19 -37.63 -9.93 -28.63
CA SER A 19 -38.90 -9.21 -28.50
C SER A 19 -39.06 -8.27 -27.30
N MET A 20 -38.47 -7.09 -27.42
CA MET A 20 -38.64 -5.98 -26.46
C MET A 20 -40.07 -5.39 -26.39
N PHE A 21 -40.97 -5.74 -27.26
CA PHE A 21 -42.32 -5.15 -27.34
C PHE A 21 -43.46 -6.07 -26.84
N GLN A 22 -43.19 -7.30 -26.49
CA GLN A 22 -44.22 -8.26 -26.09
C GLN A 22 -44.06 -8.81 -24.66
N ALA A 23 -43.00 -8.41 -23.93
CA ALA A 23 -42.72 -8.94 -22.60
C ALA A 23 -43.42 -8.22 -21.44
N CYS A 24 -44.16 -7.14 -21.71
CA CYS A 24 -44.86 -6.38 -20.66
C CYS A 24 -46.21 -6.93 -20.21
N THR A 25 -46.75 -7.97 -20.84
CA THR A 25 -48.11 -8.45 -20.51
C THR A 25 -48.25 -9.93 -20.16
N SER A 26 -47.16 -10.70 -20.02
CA SER A 26 -47.28 -12.15 -19.79
C SER A 26 -46.32 -12.73 -18.75
N ALA A 27 -45.77 -11.93 -17.83
CA ALA A 27 -44.82 -12.42 -16.83
C ALA A 27 -45.42 -12.82 -15.50
N ILE A 28 -46.71 -13.09 -15.42
CA ILE A 28 -47.35 -13.70 -14.25
C ILE A 28 -48.09 -14.94 -14.68
N ALA A 29 -47.52 -16.09 -14.46
CA ALA A 29 -47.91 -17.45 -14.59
C ALA A 29 -47.21 -18.19 -15.74
N ASP A 30 -46.13 -18.88 -15.39
CA ASP A 30 -46.02 -20.28 -15.73
C ASP A 30 -44.73 -20.87 -15.15
N ASN A 31 -44.91 -22.00 -14.50
CA ASN A 31 -43.88 -22.85 -13.93
C ASN A 31 -42.90 -23.32 -15.04
N PRO A 32 -41.58 -23.13 -14.93
CA PRO A 32 -40.65 -23.48 -16.00
C PRO A 32 -40.29 -24.96 -15.96
N THR A 33 -41.11 -25.79 -16.60
CA THR A 33 -40.72 -27.13 -17.00
C THR A 33 -40.87 -27.29 -18.48
N THR A 34 -40.03 -26.62 -19.26
CA THR A 34 -39.65 -27.08 -20.62
C THR A 34 -38.23 -26.68 -20.91
N ASN A 35 -37.38 -27.70 -21.03
CA ASN A 35 -36.01 -27.58 -21.51
C ASN A 35 -35.98 -26.99 -22.93
N ASN A 36 -35.85 -25.68 -23.07
CA ASN A 36 -35.45 -25.05 -24.34
C ASN A 36 -33.91 -25.00 -24.39
N ILE A 37 -33.31 -26.15 -24.65
CA ILE A 37 -31.90 -26.24 -25.07
C ILE A 37 -31.92 -25.87 -26.57
N GLY A 38 -31.49 -24.64 -26.94
CA GLY A 38 -31.29 -24.40 -28.36
C GLY A 38 -31.14 -22.98 -28.88
N GLN A 39 -31.34 -21.92 -28.07
CA GLN A 39 -31.05 -20.56 -28.56
C GLN A 39 -29.93 -19.94 -27.70
N PRO A 40 -28.87 -19.38 -28.30
CA PRO A 40 -27.82 -18.70 -27.55
C PRO A 40 -28.44 -17.49 -26.83
N LYS A 41 -28.45 -17.53 -25.50
CA LYS A 41 -28.91 -16.41 -24.67
C LYS A 41 -27.85 -15.31 -24.73
N LYS A 42 -28.25 -14.13 -25.17
CA LYS A 42 -27.40 -12.94 -25.16
C LYS A 42 -27.61 -12.20 -23.85
N ALA A 43 -26.53 -11.73 -23.25
CA ALA A 43 -26.55 -10.87 -22.08
C ALA A 43 -25.86 -9.53 -22.41
N LEU A 44 -26.41 -8.44 -21.88
CA LEU A 44 -25.83 -7.11 -21.97
C LEU A 44 -25.57 -6.63 -20.54
N LEU A 45 -24.30 -6.36 -20.22
CA LEU A 45 -23.91 -5.67 -18.99
C LEU A 45 -23.74 -4.19 -19.31
N VAL A 46 -24.48 -3.32 -18.62
CA VAL A 46 -24.35 -1.86 -18.72
C VAL A 46 -23.80 -1.35 -17.39
N ILE A 47 -22.66 -0.67 -17.43
CA ILE A 47 -22.03 -0.05 -16.27
C ILE A 47 -22.26 1.46 -16.38
N LEU A 48 -22.93 2.03 -15.38
CA LEU A 48 -23.10 3.46 -15.21
C LEU A 48 -22.08 3.92 -14.15
N ASP A 49 -20.86 4.20 -14.61
CA ASP A 49 -19.75 4.58 -13.73
C ASP A 49 -20.03 5.93 -13.06
N GLY A 50 -19.84 5.98 -11.75
CA GLY A 50 -20.19 7.16 -10.93
C GLY A 50 -21.66 7.28 -10.57
N TRP A 51 -22.55 6.41 -11.07
CA TRP A 51 -23.96 6.39 -10.66
C TRP A 51 -24.09 5.75 -9.27
N GLY A 52 -24.66 6.51 -8.32
CA GLY A 52 -24.80 6.05 -6.95
C GLY A 52 -26.05 6.55 -6.25
N ILE A 53 -26.33 5.97 -5.08
CA ILE A 53 -27.36 6.44 -4.16
C ILE A 53 -26.71 7.43 -3.20
N GLY A 54 -27.04 8.69 -3.33
CA GLY A 54 -26.49 9.77 -2.52
C GLY A 54 -27.29 10.06 -1.24
N ASP A 55 -27.00 11.19 -0.61
CA ASP A 55 -27.57 11.63 0.65
C ASP A 55 -28.81 12.54 0.50
N LYS A 56 -29.30 12.71 -0.73
CA LYS A 56 -30.42 13.60 -1.11
C LYS A 56 -30.17 15.08 -0.78
N SER A 57 -28.91 15.46 -0.56
CA SER A 57 -28.52 16.87 -0.38
C SER A 57 -28.63 17.64 -1.70
N LYS A 58 -28.45 18.96 -1.66
CA LYS A 58 -28.46 19.80 -2.87
C LYS A 58 -27.40 19.43 -3.90
N SER A 59 -26.34 18.72 -3.49
CA SER A 59 -25.27 18.24 -4.35
C SER A 59 -25.55 16.87 -4.96
N ASP A 60 -26.61 16.19 -4.54
CA ASP A 60 -27.04 14.91 -5.12
C ASP A 60 -27.83 15.13 -6.39
N VAL A 61 -27.13 15.36 -7.49
CA VAL A 61 -27.73 15.68 -8.80
C VAL A 61 -28.58 14.54 -9.33
N ILE A 62 -28.20 13.28 -9.03
CA ILE A 62 -28.98 12.10 -9.48
C ILE A 62 -30.36 12.12 -8.81
N TYR A 63 -30.42 12.37 -7.51
CA TYR A 63 -31.68 12.43 -6.78
C TYR A 63 -32.61 13.57 -7.25
N HIS A 64 -32.03 14.71 -7.63
CA HIS A 64 -32.81 15.90 -8.05
C HIS A 64 -33.13 15.93 -9.56
N THR A 65 -32.60 15.00 -10.34
CA THR A 65 -32.81 14.94 -11.77
C THR A 65 -33.79 13.80 -12.11
N PRO A 66 -34.89 14.06 -12.86
CA PRO A 66 -35.79 12.99 -13.29
C PRO A 66 -35.07 11.93 -14.12
N THR A 67 -35.18 10.68 -13.72
CA THR A 67 -34.55 9.53 -14.38
C THR A 67 -35.60 8.45 -14.69
N PRO A 68 -36.60 8.75 -15.55
CA PRO A 68 -37.82 7.95 -15.65
C PRO A 68 -37.57 6.48 -16.01
N TYR A 69 -36.56 6.18 -16.81
CA TYR A 69 -36.24 4.79 -17.15
C TYR A 69 -35.54 4.04 -16.00
N ILE A 70 -34.63 4.67 -15.28
CA ILE A 70 -34.01 4.06 -14.12
C ILE A 70 -35.02 3.88 -12.99
N ASP A 71 -35.87 4.88 -12.77
CA ASP A 71 -36.96 4.81 -11.80
C ASP A 71 -37.94 3.65 -12.14
N TYR A 72 -38.28 3.50 -13.40
CA TYR A 72 -39.11 2.37 -13.88
C TYR A 72 -38.42 1.01 -13.65
N LEU A 73 -37.12 0.91 -13.96
CA LEU A 73 -36.37 -0.33 -13.75
C LEU A 73 -36.30 -0.69 -12.27
N ASN A 74 -35.98 0.27 -11.41
CA ASN A 74 -35.93 0.07 -9.95
C ASN A 74 -37.30 -0.34 -9.37
N ALA A 75 -38.39 0.17 -9.91
CA ALA A 75 -39.75 -0.15 -9.44
C ALA A 75 -40.23 -1.53 -9.89
N ASN A 76 -39.80 -2.03 -11.07
CA ASN A 76 -40.42 -3.17 -11.70
C ASN A 76 -39.50 -4.40 -11.85
N TYR A 77 -38.20 -4.27 -11.61
CA TYR A 77 -37.24 -5.37 -11.76
C TYR A 77 -36.44 -5.61 -10.47
N PRO A 78 -35.94 -6.82 -10.25
CA PRO A 78 -35.09 -7.11 -9.12
C PRO A 78 -33.84 -6.22 -9.13
N HIS A 79 -33.52 -5.63 -7.99
CA HIS A 79 -32.35 -4.80 -7.79
C HIS A 79 -31.69 -5.08 -6.45
N ALA A 80 -30.42 -4.70 -6.31
CA ALA A 80 -29.66 -4.79 -5.08
C ALA A 80 -28.74 -3.58 -4.96
N GLU A 81 -28.41 -3.24 -3.73
CA GLU A 81 -27.44 -2.19 -3.41
C GLU A 81 -26.06 -2.81 -3.14
N LEU A 82 -25.02 -2.18 -3.66
CA LEU A 82 -23.62 -2.54 -3.44
C LEU A 82 -22.90 -1.40 -2.72
N GLN A 83 -22.02 -1.76 -1.79
CA GLN A 83 -21.09 -0.82 -1.23
C GLN A 83 -19.99 -0.52 -2.26
N ALA A 84 -19.66 0.78 -2.44
CA ALA A 84 -18.70 1.24 -3.44
C ALA A 84 -17.48 1.93 -2.82
N SER A 85 -17.17 1.66 -1.55
CA SER A 85 -16.06 2.30 -0.83
C SER A 85 -15.45 1.34 0.20
N GLY A 86 -14.25 1.68 0.66
CA GLY A 86 -13.56 0.93 1.70
C GLY A 86 -13.28 -0.52 1.32
N GLU A 87 -13.22 -1.40 2.28
CA GLU A 87 -12.87 -2.82 2.08
C GLU A 87 -13.85 -3.59 1.19
N TYR A 88 -15.08 -3.12 1.03
CA TYR A 88 -16.05 -3.71 0.10
C TYR A 88 -15.59 -3.66 -1.36
N VAL A 89 -14.67 -2.77 -1.69
CA VAL A 89 -14.07 -2.65 -3.02
C VAL A 89 -12.55 -2.85 -3.00
N GLY A 90 -12.00 -3.34 -1.90
CA GLY A 90 -10.57 -3.64 -1.77
C GLY A 90 -9.70 -2.45 -1.40
N LEU A 91 -10.29 -1.34 -0.94
CA LEU A 91 -9.62 -0.13 -0.47
C LEU A 91 -9.63 -0.05 1.06
N PRO A 92 -8.76 0.75 1.67
CA PRO A 92 -8.81 1.00 3.11
C PRO A 92 -10.16 1.59 3.56
N ASP A 93 -10.55 1.29 4.79
CA ASP A 93 -11.76 1.84 5.39
C ASP A 93 -11.77 3.38 5.34
N GLY A 94 -12.94 3.93 4.97
CA GLY A 94 -13.14 5.36 4.82
C GLY A 94 -12.63 5.96 3.51
N GLN A 95 -11.96 5.17 2.68
CA GLN A 95 -11.54 5.60 1.34
C GLN A 95 -12.69 5.42 0.34
N MET A 96 -12.98 6.48 -0.42
CA MET A 96 -13.97 6.45 -1.49
C MET A 96 -13.50 5.53 -2.64
N GLY A 97 -14.41 4.74 -3.19
CA GLY A 97 -14.15 3.92 -4.37
C GLY A 97 -13.80 4.75 -5.61
N ASN A 98 -13.24 4.09 -6.58
CA ASN A 98 -12.86 4.70 -7.87
C ASN A 98 -13.17 3.72 -9.02
N SER A 99 -13.09 4.24 -10.24
CA SER A 99 -13.38 3.46 -11.45
C SER A 99 -12.47 2.24 -11.61
N GLU A 100 -11.18 2.39 -11.30
CA GLU A 100 -10.20 1.32 -11.43
C GLU A 100 -10.55 0.11 -10.56
N THR A 101 -10.75 0.32 -9.26
CA THR A 101 -11.11 -0.77 -8.34
C THR A 101 -12.48 -1.36 -8.64
N GLY A 102 -13.46 -0.54 -9.03
CA GLY A 102 -14.80 -1.00 -9.38
C GLY A 102 -14.79 -1.92 -10.60
N HIS A 103 -14.14 -1.51 -11.69
CA HIS A 103 -14.02 -2.33 -12.90
C HIS A 103 -13.19 -3.59 -12.67
N LEU A 104 -12.14 -3.48 -11.86
CA LEU A 104 -11.33 -4.64 -11.47
C LEU A 104 -12.15 -5.70 -10.74
N ASN A 105 -12.96 -5.29 -9.77
CA ASN A 105 -13.84 -6.19 -9.01
C ASN A 105 -14.93 -6.80 -9.89
N ILE A 106 -15.53 -6.03 -10.81
CA ILE A 106 -16.51 -6.54 -11.78
C ILE A 106 -15.85 -7.60 -12.68
N GLY A 107 -14.66 -7.29 -13.21
CA GLY A 107 -13.91 -8.21 -14.05
C GLY A 107 -13.44 -9.48 -13.32
N ALA A 108 -13.06 -9.35 -12.07
CA ALA A 108 -12.63 -10.47 -11.24
C ALA A 108 -13.79 -11.31 -10.67
N GLY A 109 -15.00 -10.74 -10.60
CA GLY A 109 -16.17 -11.37 -9.96
C GLY A 109 -16.02 -11.53 -8.44
N ARG A 110 -15.08 -10.80 -7.83
CA ARG A 110 -14.78 -10.79 -6.39
C ARG A 110 -14.09 -9.50 -5.99
N VAL A 111 -14.03 -9.22 -4.69
CA VAL A 111 -13.24 -8.10 -4.16
C VAL A 111 -11.75 -8.40 -4.36
N VAL A 112 -11.05 -7.48 -5.01
CA VAL A 112 -9.59 -7.52 -5.20
C VAL A 112 -8.99 -6.49 -4.25
N TYR A 113 -8.39 -6.96 -3.18
CA TYR A 113 -7.76 -6.09 -2.19
C TYR A 113 -6.49 -5.45 -2.75
N GLN A 114 -6.34 -4.15 -2.52
CA GLN A 114 -5.10 -3.44 -2.79
C GLN A 114 -4.01 -3.80 -1.77
N ASP A 115 -2.75 -3.54 -2.13
CA ASP A 115 -1.59 -3.98 -1.34
C ASP A 115 -1.68 -3.54 0.12
N LEU A 116 -2.05 -2.29 0.40
CA LEU A 116 -2.23 -1.81 1.77
C LEU A 116 -3.22 -2.68 2.57
N VAL A 117 -4.37 -3.02 1.98
CA VAL A 117 -5.41 -3.80 2.65
C VAL A 117 -4.97 -5.25 2.86
N LYS A 118 -4.31 -5.86 1.85
CA LYS A 118 -3.73 -7.21 1.97
C LYS A 118 -2.74 -7.29 3.12
N ILE A 119 -1.82 -6.32 3.18
CA ILE A 119 -0.79 -6.30 4.22
C ILE A 119 -1.42 -6.01 5.59
N ASN A 120 -2.41 -5.10 5.67
CA ASN A 120 -3.16 -4.85 6.90
C ASN A 120 -3.81 -6.13 7.43
N HIS A 121 -4.49 -6.89 6.56
CA HIS A 121 -5.11 -8.16 6.95
C HIS A 121 -4.06 -9.16 7.43
N ALA A 122 -2.97 -9.34 6.69
CA ALA A 122 -1.89 -10.25 7.07
C ALA A 122 -1.22 -9.87 8.39
N CYS A 123 -1.14 -8.58 8.70
CA CYS A 123 -0.65 -8.10 10.01
C CYS A 123 -1.68 -8.34 11.13
N ALA A 124 -2.97 -8.11 10.86
CA ALA A 124 -4.04 -8.20 11.85
C ALA A 124 -4.36 -9.64 12.27
N ASP A 125 -4.42 -10.56 11.30
CA ASP A 125 -4.66 -11.99 11.53
C ASP A 125 -3.39 -12.78 11.83
N ASN A 126 -2.23 -12.10 11.86
CA ASN A 126 -0.92 -12.67 12.09
C ASN A 126 -0.40 -13.62 10.98
N SER A 127 -1.09 -13.72 9.84
CA SER A 127 -0.65 -14.59 8.74
C SER A 127 0.66 -14.13 8.08
N ILE A 128 1.07 -12.88 8.26
CA ILE A 128 2.36 -12.37 7.80
C ILE A 128 3.55 -13.18 8.32
N VAL A 129 3.45 -13.78 9.52
CA VAL A 129 4.53 -14.61 10.09
C VAL A 129 4.71 -15.93 9.31
N GLU A 130 3.67 -16.36 8.59
CA GLU A 130 3.70 -17.54 7.74
C GLU A 130 4.21 -17.26 6.33
N ASN A 131 4.36 -15.99 5.97
CA ASN A 131 4.90 -15.58 4.66
C ASN A 131 6.31 -16.18 4.47
N PRO A 132 6.55 -16.92 3.36
CA PRO A 132 7.82 -17.61 3.15
C PRO A 132 9.02 -16.66 3.05
N GLU A 133 8.83 -15.46 2.49
CA GLU A 133 9.91 -14.46 2.39
C GLU A 133 10.22 -13.82 3.75
N ILE A 134 9.23 -13.62 4.61
CA ILE A 134 9.43 -13.19 6.01
C ILE A 134 10.22 -14.25 6.77
N LYS A 135 9.84 -15.54 6.64
CA LYS A 135 10.57 -16.65 7.25
C LYS A 135 12.00 -16.73 6.74
N SER A 136 12.19 -16.53 5.45
CA SER A 136 13.51 -16.50 4.82
C SER A 136 14.37 -15.37 5.37
N ALA A 137 13.86 -14.14 5.41
CA ALA A 137 14.57 -12.95 5.89
C ALA A 137 15.08 -13.11 7.33
N PHE A 138 14.14 -13.33 8.24
CA PHE A 138 14.48 -13.41 9.68
C PHE A 138 15.21 -14.70 10.04
N GLY A 139 14.86 -15.83 9.37
CA GLY A 139 15.57 -17.10 9.54
C GLY A 139 17.02 -17.03 9.08
N TYR A 140 17.28 -16.37 7.94
CA TYR A 140 18.65 -16.15 7.45
C TYR A 140 19.44 -15.26 8.42
N ALA A 141 18.87 -14.12 8.84
CA ALA A 141 19.53 -13.22 9.80
C ALA A 141 19.91 -13.95 11.08
N LYS A 142 18.98 -14.69 11.69
CA LYS A 142 19.21 -15.48 12.90
C LYS A 142 20.30 -16.52 12.72
N THR A 143 20.24 -17.29 11.64
CA THR A 143 21.18 -18.41 11.39
C THR A 143 22.59 -17.92 11.12
N ASN A 144 22.73 -16.77 10.45
CA ASN A 144 24.03 -16.26 10.02
C ASN A 144 24.57 -15.12 10.94
N GLY A 145 23.84 -14.78 12.01
CA GLY A 145 24.23 -13.69 12.91
C GLY A 145 24.27 -12.33 12.21
N LYS A 146 23.37 -12.10 11.26
CA LYS A 146 23.31 -10.86 10.47
C LYS A 146 22.30 -9.89 11.04
N SER A 147 22.55 -8.59 10.80
CA SER A 147 21.62 -7.54 11.18
C SER A 147 20.39 -7.53 10.29
N VAL A 148 19.25 -7.10 10.84
CA VAL A 148 18.02 -6.80 10.11
C VAL A 148 17.83 -5.29 10.11
N HIS A 149 17.72 -4.71 8.92
CA HIS A 149 17.46 -3.29 8.70
C HIS A 149 16.05 -3.11 8.16
N LEU A 150 15.20 -2.41 8.91
CA LEU A 150 13.87 -2.01 8.51
C LEU A 150 13.93 -0.55 8.06
N MET A 151 13.69 -0.27 6.77
CA MET A 151 13.75 1.10 6.28
C MET A 151 12.46 1.50 5.55
N GLY A 152 12.07 2.76 5.67
CA GLY A 152 10.89 3.27 5.00
C GLY A 152 10.28 4.51 5.65
N LEU A 153 9.19 4.99 5.05
CA LEU A 153 8.47 6.17 5.50
C LEU A 153 7.77 5.90 6.83
N THR A 154 8.18 6.61 7.87
CA THR A 154 7.75 6.37 9.25
C THR A 154 6.67 7.38 9.63
N SER A 155 5.44 7.12 9.24
CA SER A 155 4.27 7.95 9.52
C SER A 155 2.96 7.16 9.46
N THR A 156 1.87 7.79 9.86
CA THR A 156 0.50 7.27 9.76
C THR A 156 -0.22 7.74 8.49
N GLY A 157 0.45 8.37 7.55
CA GLY A 157 -0.15 8.93 6.32
C GLY A 157 -0.79 7.88 5.40
N GLY A 158 -0.28 6.65 5.41
CA GLY A 158 -0.91 5.51 4.73
C GLY A 158 -0.84 5.53 3.20
N ILE A 159 0.01 6.38 2.60
CA ILE A 159 0.15 6.54 1.14
C ILE A 159 1.27 5.67 0.58
N HIS A 160 2.41 5.62 1.26
CA HIS A 160 3.60 4.87 0.81
C HIS A 160 3.93 3.68 1.69
N SER A 161 3.61 3.79 2.98
CA SER A 161 3.91 2.82 4.03
C SER A 161 2.82 2.84 5.09
N SER A 162 2.92 1.94 6.06
CA SER A 162 2.08 1.95 7.25
C SER A 162 2.95 1.80 8.49
N PHE A 163 2.75 2.67 9.47
CA PHE A 163 3.43 2.58 10.77
C PHE A 163 3.13 1.24 11.46
N ALA A 164 1.90 0.74 11.35
CA ALA A 164 1.52 -0.56 11.90
C ALA A 164 2.29 -1.74 11.27
N HIS A 165 2.65 -1.65 9.99
CA HIS A 165 3.47 -2.68 9.34
C HIS A 165 4.89 -2.70 9.90
N LEU A 166 5.49 -1.52 10.15
CA LEU A 166 6.79 -1.41 10.81
C LEU A 166 6.76 -2.05 12.19
N LEU A 167 5.77 -1.71 13.02
CA LEU A 167 5.64 -2.29 14.37
C LEU A 167 5.51 -3.82 14.30
N LYS A 168 4.74 -4.33 13.34
CA LYS A 168 4.61 -5.78 13.13
C LYS A 168 5.93 -6.47 12.74
N LEU A 169 6.75 -5.83 11.92
CA LEU A 169 8.08 -6.36 11.56
C LEU A 169 9.02 -6.39 12.78
N ILE A 170 8.91 -5.43 13.69
CA ILE A 170 9.64 -5.42 14.96
C ILE A 170 9.19 -6.59 15.87
N ASP A 171 7.87 -6.87 15.95
CA ASP A 171 7.35 -8.04 16.66
C ASP A 171 7.92 -9.35 16.10
N ILE A 172 8.03 -9.44 14.77
CA ILE A 172 8.61 -10.60 14.11
C ILE A 172 10.11 -10.71 14.46
N ALA A 173 10.86 -9.59 14.44
CA ALA A 173 12.26 -9.58 14.88
C ALA A 173 12.42 -10.12 16.31
N LYS A 174 11.51 -9.74 17.22
CA LYS A 174 11.46 -10.29 18.58
C LYS A 174 11.21 -11.80 18.59
N THR A 175 10.25 -12.28 17.78
CA THR A 175 9.90 -13.71 17.71
C THR A 175 11.08 -14.56 17.25
N TYR A 176 11.94 -14.02 16.36
CA TYR A 176 13.13 -14.68 15.87
C TYR A 176 14.38 -14.44 16.76
N ASP A 177 14.27 -13.74 17.89
CA ASP A 177 15.38 -13.32 18.74
C ASP A 177 16.51 -12.67 17.93
N ILE A 178 16.16 -11.71 17.07
CA ILE A 178 17.15 -10.96 16.29
C ILE A 178 17.92 -10.03 17.24
N GLU A 179 19.23 -10.21 17.31
CA GLU A 179 20.10 -9.44 18.20
C GLU A 179 20.23 -7.99 17.72
N ASN A 180 20.44 -7.80 16.41
CA ASN A 180 20.65 -6.50 15.80
C ASN A 180 19.52 -6.19 14.81
N CYS A 181 18.50 -5.48 15.28
CA CYS A 181 17.41 -4.96 14.46
C CYS A 181 17.48 -3.42 14.44
N TYR A 182 17.68 -2.84 13.28
CA TYR A 182 17.85 -1.40 13.09
C TYR A 182 16.72 -0.82 12.27
N VAL A 183 16.19 0.32 12.71
CA VAL A 183 15.18 1.05 11.95
C VAL A 183 15.78 2.33 11.37
N HIS A 184 15.63 2.51 10.06
CA HIS A 184 15.99 3.70 9.33
C HIS A 184 14.72 4.46 8.95
N CYS A 185 14.45 5.54 9.68
CA CYS A 185 13.20 6.28 9.55
C CYS A 185 13.30 7.34 8.47
N PHE A 186 12.44 7.23 7.43
CA PHE A 186 12.24 8.32 6.49
C PHE A 186 11.09 9.19 6.98
N MET A 187 11.33 10.49 7.15
CA MET A 187 10.36 11.42 7.73
C MET A 187 9.42 11.95 6.66
N ASP A 188 8.14 12.10 6.99
CA ASP A 188 7.08 12.41 6.03
C ASP A 188 6.88 13.91 5.82
N GLY A 189 6.06 14.56 6.61
CA GLY A 189 5.75 15.98 6.54
C GLY A 189 5.01 16.43 5.26
N ARG A 190 4.56 15.49 4.43
CA ARG A 190 3.83 15.74 3.19
C ARG A 190 2.46 15.07 3.17
N ASP A 191 2.39 13.82 3.60
CA ASP A 191 1.15 13.05 3.75
C ASP A 191 0.62 13.16 5.19
N THR A 192 1.40 13.77 6.09
CA THR A 192 1.07 14.13 7.47
C THR A 192 1.47 15.58 7.75
N ASP A 193 1.12 16.10 8.94
CA ASP A 193 1.53 17.43 9.36
C ASP A 193 3.05 17.59 9.26
N PRO A 194 3.56 18.75 8.76
CA PRO A 194 4.98 18.97 8.48
C PRO A 194 5.94 18.80 9.67
N ARG A 195 5.45 18.77 10.90
CA ARG A 195 6.24 18.63 12.13
C ARG A 195 5.67 17.58 13.09
N SER A 196 4.93 16.60 12.56
CA SER A 196 4.38 15.49 13.36
C SER A 196 5.38 14.36 13.62
N GLY A 197 6.48 14.33 12.88
CA GLY A 197 7.43 13.22 12.90
C GLY A 197 8.10 12.97 14.25
N LYS A 198 8.35 14.02 15.06
CA LYS A 198 8.85 13.82 16.42
C LYS A 198 7.96 12.88 17.23
N GLY A 199 6.64 12.99 17.08
CA GLY A 199 5.68 12.10 17.75
C GLY A 199 5.85 10.65 17.28
N PHE A 200 5.95 10.41 15.96
CA PHE A 200 6.14 9.06 15.43
C PHE A 200 7.47 8.43 15.87
N ILE A 201 8.54 9.22 15.96
CA ILE A 201 9.85 8.73 16.46
C ILE A 201 9.76 8.38 17.93
N ALA A 202 9.08 9.20 18.75
CA ALA A 202 8.88 8.91 20.18
C ALA A 202 8.02 7.65 20.39
N ASP A 203 6.91 7.50 19.64
CA ASP A 203 6.05 6.32 19.71
C ASP A 203 6.81 5.05 19.30
N LEU A 204 7.62 5.13 18.23
CA LEU A 204 8.46 4.02 17.77
C LEU A 204 9.51 3.63 18.83
N GLN A 205 10.21 4.60 19.41
CA GLN A 205 11.20 4.33 20.47
C GLN A 205 10.53 3.67 21.67
N GLN A 206 9.41 4.22 22.13
CA GLN A 206 8.66 3.64 23.24
C GLN A 206 8.21 2.20 22.94
N TYR A 207 7.75 1.95 21.70
CA TYR A 207 7.34 0.61 21.29
C TYR A 207 8.51 -0.39 21.37
N MET A 208 9.65 -0.03 20.78
CA MET A 208 10.86 -0.89 20.82
C MET A 208 11.35 -1.13 22.25
N ASP A 209 11.30 -0.13 23.11
CA ASP A 209 11.67 -0.27 24.54
C ASP A 209 10.75 -1.28 25.25
N VAL A 210 9.44 -1.26 24.97
CA VAL A 210 8.47 -2.21 25.53
C VAL A 210 8.66 -3.63 24.97
N VAL A 211 8.87 -3.76 23.67
CA VAL A 211 9.09 -5.06 23.02
C VAL A 211 10.47 -5.63 23.39
N GLY A 212 11.44 -4.77 23.67
CA GLY A 212 12.80 -5.13 24.04
C GLY A 212 13.65 -5.60 22.84
N VAL A 213 13.36 -5.10 21.64
CA VAL A 213 14.15 -5.34 20.42
C VAL A 213 14.09 -4.15 19.49
N GLY A 214 15.20 -3.89 18.80
CA GLY A 214 15.33 -2.84 17.81
C GLY A 214 15.92 -1.55 18.36
N ALA A 215 16.48 -0.76 17.46
CA ALA A 215 16.95 0.59 17.71
C ALA A 215 16.76 1.46 16.48
N ILE A 216 16.38 2.72 16.67
CA ILE A 216 16.40 3.69 15.57
C ILE A 216 17.86 4.00 15.27
N ALA A 217 18.33 3.57 14.09
CA ALA A 217 19.71 3.77 13.69
C ALA A 217 19.93 5.12 12.98
N SER A 218 18.95 5.54 12.18
CA SER A 218 19.07 6.78 11.43
C SER A 218 17.70 7.40 11.09
N ILE A 219 17.71 8.70 10.86
CA ILE A 219 16.55 9.49 10.41
C ILE A 219 16.98 10.38 9.25
N ILE A 220 16.10 10.50 8.24
CA ILE A 220 16.29 11.41 7.11
C ILE A 220 14.93 11.77 6.50
N GLY A 221 14.79 12.97 5.96
CA GLY A 221 13.57 13.39 5.27
C GLY A 221 13.32 12.65 3.95
N ARG A 222 12.05 12.42 3.63
CA ARG A 222 11.63 11.77 2.39
C ARG A 222 12.07 12.49 1.12
N TYR A 223 12.33 13.79 1.22
CA TYR A 223 12.84 14.58 0.10
C TYR A 223 14.16 14.02 -0.46
N TYR A 224 14.98 13.44 0.42
CA TYR A 224 16.25 12.82 0.08
C TYR A 224 16.09 11.31 -0.19
N ALA A 225 15.53 10.57 0.75
CA ALA A 225 15.49 9.10 0.70
C ALA A 225 14.43 8.53 -0.28
N MET A 226 13.50 9.37 -0.72
CA MET A 226 12.36 8.95 -1.53
C MET A 226 12.20 9.84 -2.77
N ASP A 227 13.31 10.22 -3.40
CA ASP A 227 13.26 10.85 -4.73
C ASP A 227 12.74 9.85 -5.78
N ARG A 228 12.21 10.36 -6.89
CA ARG A 228 11.73 9.56 -8.03
C ARG A 228 12.02 10.22 -9.38
N ASP A 229 12.75 11.33 -9.33
CA ASP A 229 13.00 12.19 -10.46
C ASP A 229 14.50 12.21 -10.84
N LYS A 230 15.26 11.18 -10.32
CA LYS A 230 16.69 10.93 -10.57
C LYS A 230 17.60 12.05 -10.06
N HIS A 231 17.24 12.66 -8.94
CA HIS A 231 18.13 13.56 -8.22
C HIS A 231 19.11 12.73 -7.36
N TRP A 232 20.12 12.18 -8.02
CA TRP A 232 21.08 11.28 -7.39
C TRP A 232 21.89 11.91 -6.26
N ASP A 233 22.02 13.23 -6.25
CA ASP A 233 22.58 14.00 -5.14
C ASP A 233 21.77 13.87 -3.85
N ARG A 234 20.45 13.80 -3.95
CA ARG A 234 19.55 13.56 -2.81
C ARG A 234 19.66 12.12 -2.33
N ILE A 235 19.56 11.17 -3.26
CA ILE A 235 19.69 9.73 -2.96
C ILE A 235 21.06 9.44 -2.33
N LYS A 236 22.12 10.12 -2.77
CA LYS A 236 23.45 10.00 -2.19
C LYS A 236 23.51 10.32 -0.70
N LEU A 237 22.76 11.32 -0.25
CA LEU A 237 22.69 11.64 1.19
C LEU A 237 22.06 10.50 2.00
N ALA A 238 21.00 9.90 1.48
CA ALA A 238 20.37 8.73 2.10
C ALA A 238 21.28 7.50 2.04
N TYR A 239 21.92 7.24 0.91
CA TYR A 239 22.90 6.17 0.76
C TYR A 239 24.06 6.31 1.76
N ASP A 240 24.67 7.49 1.82
CA ASP A 240 25.78 7.77 2.74
C ASP A 240 25.38 7.62 4.22
N LEU A 241 24.14 7.98 4.55
CA LEU A 241 23.59 7.77 5.88
C LEU A 241 23.47 6.28 6.19
N LEU A 242 22.86 5.51 5.30
CA LEU A 242 22.55 4.09 5.50
C LEU A 242 23.80 3.20 5.49
N VAL A 243 24.76 3.49 4.60
CA VAL A 243 25.92 2.62 4.36
C VAL A 243 27.16 3.11 5.12
N HIS A 244 27.32 4.41 5.26
CA HIS A 244 28.56 5.01 5.83
C HIS A 244 28.32 5.73 7.15
N GLY A 245 27.08 5.79 7.66
CA GLY A 245 26.76 6.51 8.89
C GLY A 245 27.07 8.00 8.83
N LYS A 246 26.99 8.60 7.62
CA LYS A 246 27.25 10.02 7.45
C LYS A 246 26.00 10.83 7.78
N GLY A 247 26.09 11.62 8.83
CA GLY A 247 25.02 12.47 9.31
C GLY A 247 25.38 13.11 10.62
N ARG A 248 24.51 13.96 11.13
CA ARG A 248 24.68 14.55 12.45
C ARG A 248 24.48 13.49 13.52
N GLN A 249 25.51 13.28 14.33
CA GLN A 249 25.50 12.32 15.43
C GLN A 249 24.63 12.83 16.58
N VAL A 250 23.69 12.01 17.02
CA VAL A 250 22.81 12.30 18.17
C VAL A 250 22.71 11.05 19.06
N SER A 251 22.63 11.25 20.35
CA SER A 251 22.45 10.16 21.32
C SER A 251 20.97 9.91 21.67
N ASP A 252 20.12 10.87 21.39
CA ASP A 252 18.67 10.81 21.54
C ASP A 252 18.01 11.21 20.22
N MET A 253 17.32 10.26 19.58
CA MET A 253 16.76 10.47 18.25
C MET A 253 15.53 11.41 18.30
N VAL A 254 14.76 11.40 19.39
CA VAL A 254 13.59 12.28 19.56
C VAL A 254 14.03 13.73 19.74
N GLU A 255 15.04 13.96 20.60
CA GLU A 255 15.64 15.29 20.79
C GLU A 255 16.44 15.73 19.55
N GLY A 256 17.02 14.79 18.81
CA GLY A 256 17.64 15.03 17.51
C GLY A 256 16.66 15.66 16.51
N VAL A 257 15.46 15.11 16.40
CA VAL A 257 14.37 15.66 15.57
C VAL A 257 13.95 17.05 16.07
N GLN A 258 13.76 17.22 17.38
CA GLN A 258 13.41 18.53 17.95
C GLN A 258 14.45 19.59 17.62
N SER A 259 15.72 19.26 17.78
CA SER A 259 16.79 20.20 17.49
C SER A 259 16.88 20.60 16.01
N CYS A 260 16.43 19.72 15.07
CA CYS A 260 16.25 20.10 13.67
C CYS A 260 15.13 21.11 13.51
N TYR A 261 13.99 20.93 14.18
CA TYR A 261 12.90 21.91 14.10
C TYR A 261 13.28 23.27 14.65
N ASP A 262 14.13 23.30 15.69
CA ASP A 262 14.55 24.52 16.40
C ASP A 262 15.65 25.28 15.65
N SER A 263 16.42 24.60 14.79
CA SER A 263 17.55 25.19 14.05
C SER A 263 17.13 26.03 12.84
N HIS A 264 15.98 26.69 12.91
CA HIS A 264 15.35 27.40 11.78
C HIS A 264 16.24 28.50 11.20
N THR A 265 16.54 28.40 9.90
CA THR A 265 17.03 29.51 9.06
C THR A 265 16.07 29.71 7.91
N GLU A 266 16.03 30.93 7.32
CA GLU A 266 15.16 31.22 6.16
C GLU A 266 15.48 30.36 4.94
N GLU A 267 16.67 29.77 4.87
CA GLU A 267 17.16 28.89 3.78
C GLU A 267 16.78 27.41 3.96
N HIS A 268 16.52 26.95 5.18
CA HIS A 268 16.19 25.56 5.46
C HIS A 268 14.77 25.40 6.00
N LYS A 269 13.94 24.69 5.24
CA LYS A 269 12.59 24.30 5.68
C LYS A 269 12.73 23.22 6.73
N ASN A 270 12.69 23.60 8.00
CA ASN A 270 12.81 22.66 9.14
C ASN A 270 11.49 21.91 9.37
N THR A 271 11.18 21.01 8.43
CA THR A 271 10.03 20.11 8.47
C THR A 271 10.52 18.68 8.28
N ASP A 272 9.68 17.74 8.56
CA ASP A 272 9.96 16.30 8.39
C ASP A 272 10.43 15.99 6.98
N GLU A 273 9.76 16.52 5.96
CA GLU A 273 10.07 16.26 4.55
C GLU A 273 11.54 16.55 4.20
N PHE A 274 12.12 17.60 4.78
CA PHE A 274 13.46 18.09 4.49
C PHE A 274 14.45 17.83 5.63
N MET A 275 14.13 16.90 6.55
CA MET A 275 15.00 16.55 7.67
C MET A 275 16.36 16.07 7.19
N GLU A 276 17.42 16.75 7.63
CA GLU A 276 18.80 16.35 7.34
C GLU A 276 19.15 15.02 7.99
N PRO A 277 20.18 14.30 7.48
CA PRO A 277 20.58 13.01 8.03
C PRO A 277 20.98 13.06 9.51
N LEU A 278 20.30 12.26 10.35
CA LEU A 278 20.64 12.04 11.76
C LEU A 278 21.09 10.59 11.95
N VAL A 279 22.15 10.40 12.71
CA VAL A 279 22.72 9.09 13.06
C VAL A 279 22.68 8.89 14.57
N ASN A 280 22.18 7.75 15.01
CA ASN A 280 22.22 7.37 16.41
C ASN A 280 23.65 6.98 16.80
N SER A 281 24.28 7.78 17.66
CA SER A 281 25.66 7.53 18.13
C SER A 281 25.81 6.33 19.07
N ASN A 282 24.69 5.75 19.54
CA ASN A 282 24.72 4.62 20.49
C ASN A 282 24.78 3.26 19.80
N VAL A 283 24.56 3.20 18.46
CA VAL A 283 24.52 1.94 17.71
C VAL A 283 25.32 2.02 16.42
N ASP A 284 25.88 0.89 15.99
CA ASP A 284 26.49 0.74 14.67
C ASP A 284 25.45 0.14 13.71
N GLY A 285 24.53 1.01 13.25
CA GLY A 285 23.42 0.62 12.42
C GLY A 285 23.67 0.76 10.92
N CYS A 286 24.92 0.81 10.45
CA CYS A 286 25.23 0.84 9.02
C CYS A 286 24.88 -0.50 8.35
N ILE A 287 24.32 -0.45 7.15
CA ILE A 287 24.05 -1.63 6.32
C ILE A 287 25.37 -2.19 5.81
N LYS A 288 25.61 -3.49 6.03
CA LYS A 288 26.84 -4.19 5.66
C LYS A 288 26.57 -5.37 4.74
N GLU A 289 27.63 -5.90 4.15
CA GLU A 289 27.57 -7.10 3.33
C GLU A 289 26.87 -8.26 4.05
N GLY A 290 25.91 -8.87 3.37
CA GLY A 290 25.17 -10.01 3.86
C GLY A 290 24.11 -9.71 4.90
N ASP A 291 23.86 -8.45 5.23
CA ASP A 291 22.75 -8.07 6.10
C ASP A 291 21.40 -8.23 5.41
N VAL A 292 20.35 -8.25 6.20
CA VAL A 292 18.98 -8.28 5.73
C VAL A 292 18.41 -6.86 5.71
N VAL A 293 17.86 -6.44 4.59
CA VAL A 293 17.14 -5.16 4.46
C VAL A 293 15.70 -5.44 4.07
N ILE A 294 14.75 -4.89 4.83
CA ILE A 294 13.33 -4.89 4.48
C ILE A 294 12.91 -3.44 4.26
N PHE A 295 12.62 -3.09 3.00
CA PHE A 295 12.04 -1.80 2.66
C PHE A 295 10.51 -1.91 2.77
N PHE A 296 9.94 -1.39 3.86
CA PHE A 296 8.54 -1.62 4.20
C PHE A 296 7.54 -0.69 3.49
N ASN A 297 7.97 0.14 2.56
CA ASN A 297 7.08 0.88 1.69
C ASN A 297 6.34 -0.08 0.74
N PHE A 298 5.02 -0.05 0.72
CA PHE A 298 4.22 -0.85 -0.22
C PHE A 298 3.96 -0.14 -1.56
N ARG A 299 4.15 1.17 -1.65
CA ARG A 299 4.08 1.92 -2.89
C ARG A 299 5.47 2.07 -3.51
N SER A 300 5.59 1.63 -4.76
CA SER A 300 6.87 1.42 -5.44
C SER A 300 7.55 2.69 -5.96
N ASP A 301 6.78 3.72 -6.37
CA ASP A 301 7.28 4.84 -7.19
C ASP A 301 8.46 5.60 -6.58
N ARG A 302 8.53 5.68 -5.24
CA ARG A 302 9.59 6.39 -4.50
C ARG A 302 10.55 5.45 -3.75
N ALA A 303 10.42 4.14 -3.94
CA ALA A 303 11.33 3.16 -3.36
C ALA A 303 12.40 2.68 -4.37
N LYS A 304 12.20 2.94 -5.66
CA LYS A 304 13.04 2.43 -6.74
C LYS A 304 14.48 2.90 -6.66
N GLU A 305 14.70 4.20 -6.56
CA GLU A 305 16.04 4.78 -6.69
C GLU A 305 17.00 4.32 -5.59
N LEU A 306 16.51 4.29 -4.34
CA LEU A 306 17.33 3.79 -3.24
C LEU A 306 17.57 2.28 -3.38
N THR A 307 16.60 1.51 -3.88
CA THR A 307 16.79 0.09 -4.20
C THR A 307 17.85 -0.11 -5.30
N ILE A 308 17.82 0.72 -6.35
CA ILE A 308 18.81 0.66 -7.44
C ILE A 308 20.24 0.78 -6.90
N VAL A 309 20.53 1.84 -6.13
CA VAL A 309 21.88 2.12 -5.65
C VAL A 309 22.39 1.13 -4.59
N LEU A 310 21.47 0.47 -3.89
CA LEU A 310 21.85 -0.56 -2.91
C LEU A 310 22.04 -1.95 -3.52
N THR A 311 21.36 -2.25 -4.65
CA THR A 311 21.27 -3.65 -5.14
C THR A 311 21.45 -3.86 -6.63
N GLN A 312 21.21 -2.86 -7.50
CA GLN A 312 21.11 -3.09 -8.95
C GLN A 312 22.27 -2.52 -9.75
N GLU A 313 22.73 -1.31 -9.42
CA GLU A 313 23.69 -0.59 -10.26
C GLU A 313 24.71 0.19 -9.44
N ASP A 314 26.00 -0.03 -9.74
CA ASP A 314 27.08 0.77 -9.18
C ASP A 314 27.11 2.15 -9.84
N MET A 315 26.86 3.19 -9.06
CA MET A 315 26.96 4.60 -9.51
C MET A 315 28.25 5.21 -8.99
N THR A 316 29.38 4.74 -9.53
CA THR A 316 30.72 5.10 -9.05
C THR A 316 31.03 6.60 -9.23
N GLU A 317 30.50 7.23 -10.25
CA GLU A 317 30.67 8.69 -10.49
C GLU A 317 29.99 9.52 -9.39
N GLN A 318 28.90 9.01 -8.83
CA GLN A 318 28.19 9.60 -7.68
C GLN A 318 28.71 9.08 -6.34
N GLY A 319 29.68 8.16 -6.35
CA GLY A 319 30.26 7.57 -5.14
C GLY A 319 29.32 6.62 -4.42
N MET A 320 28.48 5.91 -5.14
CA MET A 320 27.59 4.85 -4.61
C MET A 320 27.93 3.52 -5.28
N GLN A 321 27.90 2.44 -4.47
CA GLN A 321 28.13 1.07 -4.93
C GLN A 321 27.11 0.15 -4.32
N THR A 322 26.73 -0.86 -5.05
CA THR A 322 25.85 -1.92 -4.55
C THR A 322 26.52 -2.68 -3.41
N ILE A 323 25.72 -3.15 -2.46
CA ILE A 323 26.24 -3.90 -1.31
C ILE A 323 26.24 -5.39 -1.67
N PRO A 324 27.41 -6.05 -1.67
CA PRO A 324 27.49 -7.47 -2.01
C PRO A 324 26.68 -8.35 -1.06
N ASN A 325 26.07 -9.39 -1.60
CA ASN A 325 25.35 -10.43 -0.83
C ASN A 325 24.23 -9.92 0.07
N LEU A 326 23.74 -8.69 -0.16
CA LEU A 326 22.65 -8.11 0.61
C LEU A 326 21.37 -8.92 0.40
N GLN A 327 20.72 -9.33 1.49
CA GLN A 327 19.42 -9.99 1.46
C GLN A 327 18.35 -8.90 1.48
N TYR A 328 17.91 -8.48 0.28
CA TYR A 328 17.05 -7.31 0.12
C TYR A 328 15.61 -7.70 -0.18
N TYR A 329 14.69 -7.23 0.66
CA TYR A 329 13.28 -7.53 0.59
C TYR A 329 12.47 -6.24 0.35
N CYS A 330 11.73 -6.24 -0.77
CA CYS A 330 10.74 -5.21 -1.09
C CYS A 330 9.38 -5.63 -0.54
N MET A 331 8.63 -4.71 0.07
CA MET A 331 7.28 -5.00 0.55
C MET A 331 6.37 -5.47 -0.59
N THR A 332 6.46 -4.81 -1.74
CA THR A 332 5.75 -5.13 -2.99
C THR A 332 6.73 -5.08 -4.16
N PRO A 333 6.38 -5.52 -5.38
CA PRO A 333 7.24 -5.36 -6.54
C PRO A 333 7.48 -3.88 -6.85
N TYR A 334 8.73 -3.44 -6.79
CA TYR A 334 9.08 -2.05 -7.11
C TYR A 334 9.34 -1.85 -8.59
N ASP A 335 10.03 -2.79 -9.22
CA ASP A 335 10.28 -2.80 -10.65
C ASP A 335 10.44 -4.23 -11.17
N ASP A 336 9.83 -4.53 -12.30
CA ASP A 336 9.87 -5.89 -12.89
C ASP A 336 11.27 -6.25 -13.47
N THR A 337 12.16 -5.26 -13.58
CA THR A 337 13.54 -5.45 -14.06
C THR A 337 14.54 -5.73 -12.94
N PHE A 338 14.15 -5.54 -11.68
CA PHE A 338 15.06 -5.77 -10.56
C PHE A 338 15.40 -7.25 -10.39
N THR A 339 16.66 -7.51 -10.14
CA THR A 339 17.19 -8.87 -9.93
C THR A 339 17.80 -8.99 -8.53
N GLY A 340 17.80 -10.20 -7.97
CA GLY A 340 18.41 -10.47 -6.67
C GLY A 340 17.69 -9.83 -5.48
N VAL A 341 16.45 -9.35 -5.67
CA VAL A 341 15.59 -8.86 -4.60
C VAL A 341 14.44 -9.82 -4.36
N HIS A 342 13.98 -9.88 -3.13
CA HIS A 342 12.84 -10.69 -2.70
C HIS A 342 11.59 -9.81 -2.56
N ILE A 343 10.41 -10.37 -2.78
CA ILE A 343 9.14 -9.65 -2.74
C ILE A 343 8.24 -10.27 -1.67
N LEU A 344 7.93 -9.51 -0.62
CA LEU A 344 7.08 -10.00 0.49
C LEU A 344 5.64 -10.24 0.04
N PHE A 345 5.07 -9.30 -0.71
CA PHE A 345 3.70 -9.36 -1.22
C PHE A 345 3.71 -9.19 -2.74
N PRO A 346 3.84 -10.28 -3.51
CA PRO A 346 3.81 -10.21 -4.97
C PRO A 346 2.43 -9.80 -5.48
N LYS A 347 2.40 -9.26 -6.71
CA LYS A 347 1.13 -8.99 -7.40
C LYS A 347 0.40 -10.30 -7.67
N ASP A 348 -0.88 -10.35 -7.33
CA ASP A 348 -1.71 -11.50 -7.68
C ASP A 348 -2.04 -11.48 -9.18
N ASN A 349 -1.77 -12.58 -9.84
CA ASN A 349 -2.37 -12.83 -11.14
C ASN A 349 -3.84 -13.19 -10.94
N LEU A 350 -4.72 -12.34 -11.46
CA LEU A 350 -6.15 -12.61 -11.38
C LEU A 350 -6.51 -13.73 -12.37
N HIS A 351 -6.92 -14.87 -11.82
CA HIS A 351 -7.45 -16.01 -12.58
C HIS A 351 -8.97 -16.09 -12.42
N ASN A 352 -9.62 -16.81 -13.32
CA ASN A 352 -11.07 -16.99 -13.36
C ASN A 352 -11.81 -15.64 -13.47
N THR A 353 -11.28 -14.76 -14.29
CA THR A 353 -11.93 -13.49 -14.60
C THR A 353 -13.16 -13.72 -15.49
N LEU A 354 -14.04 -12.72 -15.56
CA LEU A 354 -15.22 -12.76 -16.45
C LEU A 354 -14.82 -13.05 -17.90
N GLY A 355 -13.73 -12.43 -18.38
CA GLY A 355 -13.21 -12.65 -19.73
C GLY A 355 -12.74 -14.09 -19.95
N GLU A 356 -11.94 -14.63 -19.04
CA GLU A 356 -11.48 -16.03 -19.10
C GLU A 356 -12.65 -17.03 -19.04
N TYR A 357 -13.60 -16.79 -18.11
CA TYR A 357 -14.75 -17.66 -17.98
C TYR A 357 -15.60 -17.69 -19.26
N ILE A 358 -15.92 -16.51 -19.82
CA ILE A 358 -16.71 -16.44 -21.08
C ILE A 358 -15.94 -17.11 -22.21
N SER A 359 -14.64 -16.82 -22.36
CA SER A 359 -13.80 -17.42 -23.39
C SER A 359 -13.75 -18.95 -23.30
N SER A 360 -13.81 -19.50 -22.08
CA SER A 360 -13.82 -20.96 -21.87
C SER A 360 -15.16 -21.63 -22.24
N LYS A 361 -16.22 -20.85 -22.52
CA LYS A 361 -17.58 -21.35 -22.85
C LYS A 361 -17.94 -21.16 -24.32
N VAL A 362 -17.10 -20.48 -25.09
CA VAL A 362 -17.23 -20.29 -26.54
C VAL A 362 -16.33 -21.25 -27.27
#